data_af2920ae1b88d0ba4fdaec00f67d9064
#
_entry.id   af2920ae1b88d0ba4fdaec00f67d9064
#
_cell.length_a   1.000
_cell.length_b   1.000
_cell.length_c   1.000
_cell.angle_alpha   90.00
_cell.angle_beta   90.00
_cell.angle_gamma   90.00
#
_symmetry.space_group_name_H-M   'P 1'
#
loop_
_entity.id
_entity.type
_entity.pdbx_description
1 polymer ?
#
loop_
_entity_poly.entity_id
_entity_poly.type
_entity_poly.pdbx_seq_one_letter_code
_entity_poly.pdbx_strand_id
1 'polypeptide(L)'
;VVKLAHQHGLPVLVGALTPTDVAKAIEYNADIIKVFPAGSMGIDYFKALTGPFSEAQLMPVGGVDLDNLTQWFEAGACGAAVSSDFCKVVNNEQERSTLTRLVKSYISKLPQ
;
A
#
# COMPACT_ATOMS: atom_id res chain seq x y z
N VAL A 1 16.12 -3.06 -13.09
CA VAL A 1 16.06 -2.36 -11.80
C VAL A 1 15.99 -3.36 -10.66
N VAL A 2 14.96 -4.24 -10.59
CA VAL A 2 14.75 -5.18 -9.46
C VAL A 2 16.00 -6.03 -9.19
N LYS A 3 16.51 -6.74 -10.20
CA LYS A 3 17.72 -7.57 -10.07
C LYS A 3 18.92 -6.80 -9.51
N LEU A 4 19.12 -5.56 -9.93
CA LEU A 4 20.22 -4.73 -9.45
C LEU A 4 20.03 -4.34 -7.98
N ALA A 5 18.80 -3.97 -7.59
CA ALA A 5 18.49 -3.64 -6.21
C ALA A 5 18.74 -4.84 -5.28
N HIS A 6 18.28 -6.02 -5.68
CA HIS A 6 18.50 -7.24 -4.90
C HIS A 6 19.99 -7.61 -4.77
N GLN A 7 20.80 -7.36 -5.80
CA GLN A 7 22.26 -7.54 -5.69
C GLN A 7 22.90 -6.64 -4.62
N HIS A 8 22.24 -5.54 -4.27
CA HIS A 8 22.64 -4.63 -3.20
C HIS A 8 21.85 -4.83 -1.89
N GLY A 9 21.09 -5.90 -1.77
CA GLY A 9 20.30 -6.21 -0.58
C GLY A 9 19.12 -5.25 -0.34
N LEU A 10 18.64 -4.56 -1.39
CA LEU A 10 17.54 -3.59 -1.30
C LEU A 10 16.24 -4.22 -1.74
N PRO A 11 15.16 -4.15 -0.91
CA PRO A 11 13.83 -4.56 -1.34
C PRO A 11 13.26 -3.59 -2.38
N VAL A 12 12.37 -4.09 -3.24
CA VAL A 12 11.79 -3.31 -4.33
C VAL A 12 10.27 -3.38 -4.33
N LEU A 13 9.65 -2.22 -4.34
CA LEU A 13 8.21 -2.06 -4.56
C LEU A 13 7.96 -1.76 -6.04
N VAL A 14 7.29 -2.66 -6.75
CA VAL A 14 6.99 -2.51 -8.18
C VAL A 14 5.54 -2.07 -8.37
N GLY A 15 5.33 -1.02 -9.16
CA GLY A 15 4.00 -0.53 -9.49
C GLY A 15 3.30 -1.43 -10.50
N ALA A 16 2.02 -1.71 -10.28
CA ALA A 16 1.15 -2.48 -11.15
C ALA A 16 -0.28 -1.95 -11.06
N LEU A 17 -1.07 -2.20 -12.09
CA LEU A 17 -2.50 -1.94 -12.05
C LEU A 17 -3.29 -3.17 -12.52
N THR A 18 -2.91 -3.75 -13.65
CA THR A 18 -3.62 -4.88 -14.27
C THR A 18 -3.09 -6.24 -13.78
N PRO A 19 -3.87 -7.33 -13.95
CA PRO A 19 -3.38 -8.69 -13.68
C PRO A 19 -2.07 -9.02 -14.41
N THR A 20 -1.91 -8.53 -15.66
CA THR A 20 -0.68 -8.71 -16.43
C THR A 20 0.52 -8.01 -15.78
N ASP A 21 0.31 -6.79 -15.23
CA ASP A 21 1.37 -6.08 -14.53
C ASP A 21 1.77 -6.82 -13.25
N VAL A 22 0.79 -7.35 -12.50
CA VAL A 22 1.02 -8.15 -11.29
C VAL A 22 1.82 -9.40 -11.63
N ALA A 23 1.45 -10.15 -12.67
CA ALA A 23 2.17 -11.34 -13.12
C ALA A 23 3.64 -11.01 -13.47
N LYS A 24 3.88 -9.92 -14.20
CA LYS A 24 5.24 -9.46 -14.53
C LYS A 24 6.03 -9.04 -13.30
N ALA A 25 5.40 -8.37 -12.33
CA ALA A 25 6.07 -8.00 -11.10
C ALA A 25 6.53 -9.23 -10.30
N ILE A 26 5.70 -10.29 -10.27
CA ILE A 26 6.05 -11.59 -9.68
C ILE A 26 7.23 -12.22 -10.42
N GLU A 27 7.20 -12.26 -11.77
CA GLU A 27 8.33 -12.79 -12.58
C GLU A 27 9.65 -12.07 -12.29
N TYR A 28 9.59 -10.79 -11.99
CA TYR A 28 10.77 -10.00 -11.61
C TYR A 28 11.16 -10.14 -10.13
N ASN A 29 10.46 -10.96 -9.35
CA ASN A 29 10.64 -11.15 -7.92
C ASN A 29 10.49 -9.84 -7.12
N ALA A 30 9.47 -9.03 -7.43
CA ALA A 30 9.15 -7.86 -6.61
C ALA A 30 8.83 -8.28 -5.18
N ASP A 31 9.37 -7.57 -4.19
CA ASP A 31 9.11 -7.87 -2.77
C ASP A 31 7.69 -7.44 -2.38
N ILE A 32 7.26 -6.29 -2.89
CA ILE A 32 5.89 -5.77 -2.73
C ILE A 32 5.41 -5.25 -4.08
N ILE A 33 4.15 -5.47 -4.39
CA ILE A 33 3.51 -4.96 -5.60
C ILE A 33 2.56 -3.84 -5.23
N LYS A 34 2.92 -2.62 -5.62
CA LYS A 34 2.13 -1.41 -5.40
C LYS A 34 1.01 -1.31 -6.42
N VAL A 35 -0.22 -1.53 -6.00
CA VAL A 35 -1.41 -1.34 -6.86
C VAL A 35 -1.82 0.14 -6.84
N PHE A 36 -1.69 0.81 -7.99
CA PHE A 36 -2.00 2.24 -8.13
C PHE A 36 -2.70 2.53 -9.48
N PRO A 37 -3.75 3.35 -9.48
CA PRO A 37 -4.42 4.04 -8.37
C PRO A 37 -5.51 3.16 -7.72
N ALA A 38 -5.28 2.64 -6.52
CA ALA A 38 -6.15 1.65 -5.89
C ALA A 38 -7.56 2.19 -5.59
N GLY A 39 -7.66 3.39 -5.01
CA GLY A 39 -8.93 4.00 -4.65
C GLY A 39 -9.85 4.27 -5.84
N SER A 40 -9.28 4.62 -7.00
CA SER A 40 -10.06 4.82 -8.23
C SER A 40 -10.61 3.51 -8.80
N MET A 41 -9.91 2.39 -8.58
CA MET A 41 -10.35 1.06 -9.02
C MET A 41 -11.33 0.42 -8.03
N GLY A 42 -11.21 0.77 -6.75
CA GLY A 42 -12.05 0.25 -5.67
C GLY A 42 -11.53 -1.02 -5.02
N ILE A 43 -12.04 -1.29 -3.83
CA ILE A 43 -11.64 -2.43 -2.99
C ILE A 43 -12.02 -3.77 -3.64
N ASP A 44 -13.15 -3.85 -4.32
CA ASP A 44 -13.59 -5.07 -5.01
C ASP A 44 -12.62 -5.46 -6.14
N TYR A 45 -12.12 -4.47 -6.89
CA TYR A 45 -11.09 -4.73 -7.89
C TYR A 45 -9.79 -5.26 -7.25
N PHE A 46 -9.34 -4.63 -6.18
CA PHE A 46 -8.15 -5.06 -5.44
C PHE A 46 -8.32 -6.50 -4.93
N LYS A 47 -9.47 -6.81 -4.32
CA LYS A 47 -9.81 -8.15 -3.86
C LYS A 47 -9.84 -9.17 -5.02
N ALA A 48 -10.32 -8.77 -6.19
CA ALA A 48 -10.30 -9.64 -7.37
C ALA A 48 -8.86 -9.97 -7.83
N LEU A 49 -7.90 -9.05 -7.64
CA LEU A 49 -6.48 -9.32 -7.91
C LEU A 49 -5.89 -10.35 -6.94
N THR A 50 -6.28 -10.32 -5.66
CA THR A 50 -5.71 -11.24 -4.66
C THR A 50 -6.07 -12.71 -4.93
N GLY A 51 -7.19 -13.00 -5.58
CA GLY A 51 -7.63 -14.36 -5.89
C GLY A 51 -6.58 -15.17 -6.68
N PRO A 52 -6.26 -14.78 -7.93
CA PRO A 52 -5.28 -15.51 -8.75
C PRO A 52 -3.82 -15.31 -8.30
N PHE A 53 -3.53 -14.32 -7.48
CA PHE A 53 -2.19 -13.97 -7.01
C PHE A 53 -2.06 -14.00 -5.48
N SER A 54 -2.62 -15.06 -4.87
CA SER A 54 -2.69 -15.21 -3.40
C SER A 54 -1.34 -15.15 -2.68
N GLU A 55 -0.26 -15.50 -3.35
CA GLU A 55 1.11 -15.44 -2.81
C GLU A 55 1.78 -14.07 -2.97
N ALA A 56 1.18 -13.17 -3.75
CA ALA A 56 1.74 -11.84 -4.00
C ALA A 56 1.48 -10.89 -2.84
N GLN A 57 2.51 -10.12 -2.46
CA GLN A 57 2.39 -9.07 -1.47
C GLN A 57 1.82 -7.81 -2.14
N LEU A 58 0.49 -7.69 -2.21
CA LEU A 58 -0.19 -6.56 -2.82
C LEU A 58 -0.42 -5.44 -1.80
N MET A 59 -0.08 -4.20 -2.17
CA MET A 59 -0.24 -3.01 -1.34
C MET A 59 -1.02 -1.93 -2.09
N PRO A 60 -2.21 -1.52 -1.61
CA PRO A 60 -2.97 -0.44 -2.21
C PRO A 60 -2.30 0.92 -1.98
N VAL A 61 -2.27 1.73 -3.03
CA VAL A 61 -1.74 3.09 -3.01
C VAL A 61 -2.69 4.03 -3.76
N GLY A 62 -2.95 5.20 -3.15
CA GLY A 62 -3.89 6.19 -3.66
C GLY A 62 -5.33 5.91 -3.23
N GLY A 63 -5.95 6.88 -2.57
CA GLY A 63 -7.30 6.78 -2.03
C GLY A 63 -7.43 5.92 -0.77
N VAL A 64 -6.33 5.57 -0.14
CA VAL A 64 -6.32 4.92 1.19
C VAL A 64 -6.38 6.01 2.26
N ASP A 65 -7.33 5.88 3.16
CA ASP A 65 -7.55 6.78 4.28
C ASP A 65 -7.95 6.02 5.56
N LEU A 66 -8.13 6.74 6.66
CA LEU A 66 -8.46 6.15 7.95
C LEU A 66 -9.81 5.40 7.93
N ASP A 67 -10.77 5.84 7.11
CA ASP A 67 -12.12 5.28 7.08
C ASP A 67 -12.16 3.95 6.33
N ASN A 68 -11.33 3.79 5.30
CA ASN A 68 -11.29 2.59 4.47
C ASN A 68 -10.12 1.63 4.76
N LEU A 69 -9.16 2.01 5.62
CA LEU A 69 -7.94 1.23 5.88
C LEU A 69 -8.22 -0.23 6.22
N THR A 70 -9.14 -0.49 7.14
CA THR A 70 -9.50 -1.85 7.56
C THR A 70 -10.02 -2.69 6.40
N GLN A 71 -10.83 -2.10 5.53
CA GLN A 71 -11.40 -2.80 4.37
C GLN A 71 -10.31 -3.24 3.37
N TRP A 72 -9.24 -2.45 3.21
CA TRP A 72 -8.11 -2.86 2.37
C TRP A 72 -7.38 -4.09 2.93
N PHE A 73 -7.16 -4.15 4.25
CA PHE A 73 -6.58 -5.34 4.88
C PHE A 73 -7.51 -6.55 4.78
N GLU A 74 -8.81 -6.38 4.98
CA GLU A 74 -9.82 -7.44 4.79
C GLU A 74 -9.87 -7.93 3.33
N ALA A 75 -9.52 -7.09 2.37
CA ALA A 75 -9.39 -7.45 0.97
C ALA A 75 -8.07 -8.16 0.63
N GLY A 76 -7.17 -8.35 1.60
CA GLY A 76 -5.93 -9.09 1.43
C GLY A 76 -4.67 -8.23 1.22
N ALA A 77 -4.71 -6.94 1.56
CA ALA A 77 -3.53 -6.09 1.48
C ALA A 77 -2.46 -6.51 2.50
N CYS A 78 -1.20 -6.58 2.07
CA CYS A 78 -0.05 -6.81 2.95
C CYS A 78 0.39 -5.55 3.72
N GLY A 79 -0.04 -4.40 3.27
CA GLY A 79 0.25 -3.08 3.83
C GLY A 79 -0.58 -2.03 3.09
N ALA A 80 -0.43 -0.77 3.44
CA ALA A 80 -1.11 0.34 2.77
C ALA A 80 -0.21 1.58 2.70
N ALA A 81 -0.27 2.32 1.60
CA ALA A 81 0.45 3.58 1.48
C ALA A 81 -0.54 4.75 1.57
N VAL A 82 -0.34 5.58 2.59
CA VAL A 82 -1.13 6.77 2.87
C VAL A 82 -0.24 8.00 2.66
N SER A 83 -0.70 8.94 1.84
CA SER A 83 0.06 10.17 1.56
C SER A 83 -0.69 11.44 1.96
N SER A 84 -1.93 11.60 1.53
CA SER A 84 -2.70 12.84 1.70
C SER A 84 -2.81 13.30 3.15
N ASP A 85 -2.94 12.38 4.08
CA ASP A 85 -3.08 12.68 5.51
C ASP A 85 -1.77 13.07 6.18
N PHE A 86 -0.65 12.56 5.68
CA PHE A 86 0.67 12.73 6.31
C PHE A 86 1.58 13.72 5.59
N CYS A 87 1.36 14.00 4.30
CA CYS A 87 2.14 14.96 3.54
C CYS A 87 1.70 16.40 3.82
N LYS A 88 1.79 16.84 5.08
CA LYS A 88 1.44 18.17 5.55
C LYS A 88 2.64 18.85 6.19
N VAL A 89 2.78 20.14 5.94
CA VAL A 89 3.79 20.94 6.65
C VAL A 89 3.29 21.17 8.08
N VAL A 90 4.14 20.90 9.03
CA VAL A 90 3.87 21.09 10.47
C VAL A 90 4.66 22.31 10.94
N ASN A 91 3.96 23.38 11.31
CA ASN A 91 4.56 24.66 11.65
C ASN A 91 4.60 24.94 13.17
N ASN A 92 3.83 24.22 13.96
CA ASN A 92 3.71 24.44 15.39
C ASN A 92 3.38 23.15 16.15
N GLU A 93 3.47 23.22 17.49
CA GLU A 93 3.26 22.06 18.36
C GLU A 93 1.83 21.52 18.33
N GLN A 94 0.84 22.39 18.11
CA GLN A 94 -0.55 21.96 18.00
C GLN A 94 -0.79 21.09 16.73
N GLU A 95 -0.21 21.49 15.62
CA GLU A 95 -0.27 20.72 14.36
C GLU A 95 0.48 19.39 14.49
N ARG A 96 1.65 19.40 15.16
CA ARG A 96 2.41 18.19 15.48
C ARG A 96 1.59 17.22 16.32
N SER A 97 0.97 17.71 17.39
CA SER A 97 0.12 16.91 18.28
C SER A 97 -1.07 16.31 17.53
N THR A 98 -1.69 17.08 16.63
CA THR A 98 -2.79 16.62 15.77
C THR A 98 -2.35 15.52 14.83
N LEU A 99 -1.21 15.70 14.14
CA LEU A 99 -0.64 14.68 13.25
C LEU A 99 -0.27 13.41 14.02
N THR A 100 0.32 13.56 15.21
CA THR A 100 0.68 12.41 16.06
C THR A 100 -0.57 11.59 16.45
N ARG A 101 -1.68 12.24 16.79
CA ARG A 101 -2.94 11.55 17.08
C ARG A 101 -3.48 10.82 15.86
N LEU A 102 -3.41 11.45 14.69
CA LEU A 102 -3.84 10.83 13.43
C LEU A 102 -3.01 9.57 13.13
N VAL A 103 -1.68 9.64 13.24
CA VAL A 103 -0.79 8.48 13.08
C VAL A 103 -1.17 7.34 14.03
N LYS A 104 -1.42 7.65 15.31
CA LYS A 104 -1.86 6.65 16.29
C LYS A 104 -3.20 6.01 15.90
N SER A 105 -4.13 6.78 15.35
CA SER A 105 -5.40 6.26 14.85
C SER A 105 -5.21 5.27 13.70
N TYR A 106 -4.30 5.55 12.77
CA TYR A 106 -3.93 4.60 11.71
C TYR A 106 -3.31 3.32 12.28
N ILE A 107 -2.33 3.47 13.19
CA ILE A 107 -1.66 2.32 13.83
C ILE A 107 -2.66 1.43 14.56
N SER A 108 -3.65 2.01 15.23
CA SER A 108 -4.67 1.24 15.98
C SER A 108 -5.60 0.41 15.09
N LYS A 109 -5.67 0.71 13.80
CA LYS A 109 -6.47 -0.03 12.81
C LYS A 109 -5.68 -1.09 12.03
N LEU A 110 -4.37 -1.19 12.26
CA LEU A 110 -3.57 -2.23 11.62
C LEU A 110 -3.93 -3.62 12.17
N PRO A 111 -3.89 -4.67 11.33
CA PRO A 111 -4.06 -6.04 11.80
C PRO A 111 -3.05 -6.39 12.91
N GLN A 112 -3.52 -7.14 13.88
CA GLN A 112 -2.66 -7.64 14.98
C GLN A 112 -1.83 -8.82 14.51
#